data_ad228d402549a86b1723925e59793c49
#
_entry.id   ad228d402549a86b1723925e59793c49
#
_cell.length_a   1.000
_cell.length_b   1.000
_cell.length_c   1.000
_cell.angle_alpha   90.00
_cell.angle_beta   90.00
_cell.angle_gamma   90.00
#
_symmetry.space_group_name_H-M   'P 1'
#
loop_
_entity.id
_entity.type
_entity.pdbx_description
1 polymer ?
#
loop_
_entity_poly.entity_id
_entity_poly.type
_entity_poly.pdbx_seq_one_letter_code
_entity_poly.pdbx_strand_id
1 'polypeptide(L)'
;PKNNFLISLAPYFFPVYTFLIIFIFYILAFFLPVSKYIEWLFFFVGISYSFHIFLNFESLSIGQSDVKKTGKIFSYIVIAILNIIIAVVMLKFITPDKIALKKYFFESWTVALKICEFVWRHLTELYNLI
;
A
#
# COMPACT_ATOMS: atom_id res chain seq x y z
N PRO A 1 27.61 0.01 -10.87
CA PRO A 1 26.90 -0.02 -9.61
C PRO A 1 25.64 -0.86 -9.78
N LYS A 2 25.48 -1.91 -8.96
CA LYS A 2 24.25 -2.72 -8.98
C LYS A 2 23.14 -1.83 -8.41
N ASN A 3 22.32 -1.23 -9.26
CA ASN A 3 21.13 -0.52 -8.82
C ASN A 3 20.21 -1.54 -8.15
N ASN A 4 19.95 -1.32 -6.87
CA ASN A 4 19.05 -2.17 -6.12
C ASN A 4 17.63 -1.91 -6.63
N PHE A 5 16.93 -2.96 -7.06
CA PHE A 5 15.57 -2.90 -7.62
C PHE A 5 14.60 -2.07 -6.75
N LEU A 6 14.62 -2.27 -5.44
CA LEU A 6 13.77 -1.54 -4.51
C LEU A 6 14.08 -0.04 -4.47
N ILE A 7 15.35 0.34 -4.60
CA ILE A 7 15.75 1.74 -4.62
C ILE A 7 15.23 2.44 -5.89
N SER A 8 15.28 1.75 -7.03
CA SER A 8 14.75 2.27 -8.30
C SER A 8 13.23 2.46 -8.26
N LEU A 9 12.50 1.63 -7.51
CA LEU A 9 11.06 1.72 -7.39
C LEU A 9 10.57 2.58 -6.21
N ALA A 10 11.47 2.99 -5.31
CA ALA A 10 11.11 3.79 -4.12
C ALA A 10 10.22 5.01 -4.41
N PRO A 11 10.49 5.83 -5.44
CA PRO A 11 9.66 7.00 -5.74
C PRO A 11 8.20 6.66 -6.05
N TYR A 12 7.92 5.43 -6.50
CA TYR A 12 6.58 5.01 -6.92
C TYR A 12 5.70 4.49 -5.78
N PHE A 13 6.28 4.15 -4.63
CA PHE A 13 5.49 3.65 -3.52
C PHE A 13 5.62 4.47 -2.24
N PHE A 14 6.57 5.42 -2.17
CA PHE A 14 6.80 6.22 -0.98
C PHE A 14 6.14 7.60 -1.08
N PRO A 15 4.97 7.84 -0.46
CA PRO A 15 4.22 9.09 -0.56
C PRO A 15 4.80 10.16 0.38
N VAL A 16 5.90 10.79 -0.01
CA VAL A 16 6.65 11.77 0.80
C VAL A 16 5.76 12.87 1.35
N TYR A 17 4.91 13.47 0.51
CA TYR A 17 4.02 14.56 0.93
C TYR A 17 3.00 14.12 1.98
N THR A 18 2.50 12.90 1.87
CA THR A 18 1.55 12.36 2.84
C THR A 18 2.20 12.13 4.19
N PHE A 19 3.43 11.59 4.21
CA PHE A 19 4.20 11.46 5.46
C PHE A 19 4.53 12.82 6.07
N LEU A 20 4.84 13.82 5.25
CA LEU A 20 5.09 15.18 5.72
C LEU A 20 3.86 15.78 6.40
N ILE A 21 2.67 15.61 5.84
CA ILE A 21 1.40 16.06 6.42
C ILE A 21 1.17 15.40 7.77
N ILE A 22 1.33 14.08 7.86
CA ILE A 22 1.18 13.34 9.11
C ILE A 22 2.19 13.83 10.16
N PHE A 23 3.43 14.01 9.77
CA PHE A 23 4.50 14.48 10.65
C PHE A 23 4.22 15.88 11.20
N ILE A 24 3.82 16.83 10.34
CA ILE A 24 3.44 18.19 10.75
C ILE A 24 2.26 18.15 11.72
N PHE A 25 1.25 17.33 11.45
CA PHE A 25 0.11 17.18 12.34
C PHE A 25 0.51 16.71 13.73
N TYR A 26 1.41 15.73 13.83
CA TYR A 26 1.90 15.27 15.13
C TYR A 26 2.75 16.31 15.86
N ILE A 27 3.54 17.11 15.14
CA ILE A 27 4.26 18.24 15.76
C ILE A 27 3.25 19.25 16.34
N LEU A 28 2.22 19.62 15.57
CA LEU A 28 1.18 20.54 16.03
C LEU A 28 0.40 19.98 17.22
N ALA A 29 0.30 18.67 17.35
CA ALA A 29 -0.36 18.01 18.48
C ALA A 29 0.32 18.26 19.83
N PHE A 30 1.60 18.62 19.86
CA PHE A 30 2.29 19.02 21.10
C PHE A 30 1.89 20.43 21.57
N PHE A 31 1.43 21.28 20.67
CA PHE A 31 1.14 22.70 20.97
C PHE A 31 -0.36 23.02 20.96
N LEU A 32 -1.16 22.23 20.25
CA LEU A 32 -2.58 22.48 20.00
C LEU A 32 -3.43 21.25 20.30
N PRO A 33 -4.69 21.42 20.72
CA PRO A 33 -5.65 20.31 20.92
C PRO A 33 -6.13 19.78 19.56
N VAL A 34 -5.23 19.15 18.80
CA VAL A 34 -5.49 18.72 17.41
C VAL A 34 -6.47 17.55 17.27
N SER A 35 -6.84 16.91 18.38
CA SER A 35 -7.84 15.83 18.37
C SER A 35 -9.19 16.27 17.75
N LYS A 36 -9.52 17.55 17.84
CA LYS A 36 -10.70 18.15 17.21
C LYS A 36 -10.58 18.27 15.68
N TYR A 37 -9.37 18.18 15.17
CA TYR A 37 -9.06 18.42 13.75
C TYR A 37 -8.63 17.14 13.03
N ILE A 38 -8.88 15.97 13.63
CA ILE A 38 -8.50 14.67 13.04
C ILE A 38 -9.16 14.44 11.67
N GLU A 39 -10.36 14.96 11.45
CA GLU A 39 -11.07 14.86 10.17
C GLU A 39 -10.33 15.62 9.06
N TRP A 40 -9.76 16.76 9.38
CA TRP A 40 -8.92 17.52 8.46
C TRP A 40 -7.63 16.78 8.11
N LEU A 41 -7.04 16.06 9.08
CA LEU A 41 -5.90 15.19 8.80
C LEU A 41 -6.28 14.12 7.77
N PHE A 42 -7.41 13.41 7.96
CA PHE A 42 -7.88 12.43 7.00
C PHE A 42 -8.10 13.02 5.61
N PHE A 43 -8.67 14.22 5.55
CA PHE A 43 -8.93 14.92 4.30
C PHE A 43 -7.61 15.23 3.55
N PHE A 44 -6.64 15.85 4.21
CA PHE A 44 -5.37 16.20 3.58
C PHE A 44 -4.53 14.97 3.25
N VAL A 45 -4.50 13.96 4.10
CA VAL A 45 -3.84 12.68 3.84
C VAL A 45 -4.47 11.99 2.63
N GLY A 46 -5.81 11.98 2.56
CA GLY A 46 -6.54 11.39 1.43
C GLY A 46 -6.21 12.08 0.10
N ILE A 47 -6.25 13.41 0.06
CA ILE A 47 -5.90 14.18 -1.15
C ILE A 47 -4.45 13.94 -1.54
N SER A 48 -3.51 14.07 -0.60
CA SER A 48 -2.09 13.91 -0.87
C SER A 48 -1.75 12.49 -1.35
N TYR A 49 -2.36 11.48 -0.74
CA TYR A 49 -2.15 10.10 -1.15
C TYR A 49 -2.76 9.79 -2.52
N SER A 50 -3.96 10.29 -2.79
CA SER A 50 -4.59 10.16 -4.10
C SER A 50 -3.75 10.81 -5.20
N PHE A 51 -3.20 11.99 -4.92
CA PHE A 51 -2.29 12.68 -5.84
C PHE A 51 -1.01 11.86 -6.09
N HIS A 52 -0.44 11.25 -5.05
CA HIS A 52 0.71 10.35 -5.19
C HIS A 52 0.39 9.16 -6.12
N ILE A 53 -0.75 8.50 -5.92
CA ILE A 53 -1.19 7.39 -6.78
C ILE A 53 -1.40 7.84 -8.22
N PHE A 54 -2.00 9.02 -8.43
CA PHE A 54 -2.20 9.58 -9.76
C PHE A 54 -0.88 9.84 -10.48
N LEU A 55 0.10 10.48 -9.82
CA LEU A 55 1.43 10.71 -10.38
C LEU A 55 2.17 9.42 -10.70
N ASN A 56 2.03 8.39 -9.85
CA ASN A 56 2.57 7.07 -10.13
C ASN A 56 1.99 6.47 -11.40
N PHE A 57 0.67 6.55 -11.56
CA PHE A 57 -0.01 6.01 -12.74
C PHE A 57 0.45 6.72 -14.01
N GLU A 58 0.55 8.05 -13.98
CA GLU A 58 1.06 8.85 -15.09
C GLU A 58 2.51 8.48 -15.43
N SER A 59 3.40 8.42 -14.43
CA SER A 59 4.80 8.06 -14.62
C SER A 59 4.98 6.65 -15.20
N LEU A 60 4.17 5.70 -14.75
CA LEU A 60 4.19 4.33 -15.27
C LEU A 60 3.69 4.26 -16.72
N SER A 61 2.71 5.10 -17.09
CA SER A 61 2.15 5.18 -18.44
C SER A 61 3.19 5.67 -19.46
N ILE A 62 4.04 6.63 -19.08
CA ILE A 62 5.12 7.15 -19.92
C ILE A 62 6.22 6.12 -20.16
N GLY A 63 6.26 5.04 -19.36
CA GLY A 63 7.15 3.91 -19.58
C GLY A 63 8.60 4.20 -19.24
N GLN A 64 8.85 4.62 -18.01
CA GLN A 64 10.20 4.93 -17.52
C GLN A 64 11.16 3.75 -17.64
N SER A 65 12.45 4.07 -17.81
CA SER A 65 13.53 3.13 -18.08
C SER A 65 13.69 2.05 -17.00
N ASP A 66 13.43 2.41 -15.74
CA ASP A 66 13.61 1.52 -14.59
C ASP A 66 12.56 0.41 -14.55
N VAL A 67 11.31 0.76 -14.90
CA VAL A 67 10.20 -0.20 -15.05
C VAL A 67 10.42 -1.14 -16.25
N LYS A 68 10.98 -0.61 -17.35
CA LYS A 68 11.30 -1.42 -18.53
C LYS A 68 12.38 -2.47 -18.27
N LYS A 69 13.41 -2.13 -17.49
CA LYS A 69 14.54 -3.03 -17.16
C LYS A 69 14.12 -4.22 -16.30
N THR A 70 13.12 -4.04 -15.44
CA THR A 70 12.68 -5.06 -14.47
C THR A 70 11.52 -5.91 -14.99
N GLY A 71 10.88 -5.49 -16.08
CA GLY A 71 9.64 -6.08 -16.59
C GLY A 71 8.41 -5.30 -16.10
N LYS A 72 7.63 -4.79 -17.05
CA LYS A 72 6.52 -3.88 -16.78
C LYS A 72 5.48 -4.47 -15.83
N ILE A 73 4.99 -5.68 -16.14
CA ILE A 73 3.91 -6.32 -15.37
C ILE A 73 4.37 -6.59 -13.94
N PHE A 74 5.56 -7.13 -13.76
CA PHE A 74 6.12 -7.41 -12.44
C PHE A 74 6.27 -6.13 -11.61
N SER A 75 6.82 -5.05 -12.19
CA SER A 75 6.97 -3.77 -11.52
C SER A 75 5.61 -3.18 -11.10
N TYR A 76 4.59 -3.26 -11.93
CA TYR A 76 3.26 -2.75 -11.62
C TYR A 76 2.64 -3.49 -10.44
N ILE A 77 2.74 -4.81 -10.41
CA ILE A 77 2.24 -5.63 -9.31
C ILE A 77 2.95 -5.27 -8.00
N VAL A 78 4.28 -5.19 -8.03
CA VAL A 78 5.08 -4.85 -6.84
C VAL A 78 4.74 -3.45 -6.33
N ILE A 79 4.66 -2.45 -7.21
CA ILE A 79 4.29 -1.07 -6.85
C ILE A 79 2.88 -1.03 -6.23
N ALA A 80 1.91 -1.73 -6.82
CA ALA A 80 0.55 -1.78 -6.30
C ALA A 80 0.50 -2.39 -4.89
N ILE A 81 1.16 -3.53 -4.68
CA ILE A 81 1.23 -4.19 -3.37
C ILE A 81 1.88 -3.28 -2.33
N LEU A 82 3.02 -2.66 -2.66
CA LEU A 82 3.72 -1.76 -1.75
C LEU A 82 2.90 -0.52 -1.40
N ASN A 83 2.17 0.07 -2.35
CA ASN A 83 1.25 1.17 -2.08
C ASN A 83 0.14 0.74 -1.11
N ILE A 84 -0.47 -0.43 -1.30
CA ILE A 84 -1.50 -0.94 -0.38
C ILE A 84 -0.92 -1.11 1.03
N ILE A 85 0.25 -1.72 1.16
CA ILE A 85 0.92 -1.92 2.45
C ILE A 85 1.17 -0.57 3.13
N ILE A 86 1.69 0.42 2.41
CA ILE A 86 1.97 1.75 2.95
C ILE A 86 0.69 2.47 3.36
N ALA A 87 -0.39 2.37 2.57
CA ALA A 87 -1.70 2.92 2.95
C ALA A 87 -2.19 2.35 4.29
N VAL A 88 -2.11 1.04 4.47
CA VAL A 88 -2.50 0.37 5.71
C VAL A 88 -1.62 0.81 6.89
N VAL A 89 -0.31 0.92 6.68
CA VAL A 89 0.63 1.41 7.70
C VAL A 89 0.30 2.86 8.08
N MET A 90 0.07 3.76 7.12
CA MET A 90 -0.30 5.14 7.38
C MET A 90 -1.61 5.25 8.17
N LEU A 91 -2.63 4.47 7.79
CA LEU A 91 -3.90 4.42 8.52
C LEU A 91 -3.68 3.94 9.95
N LYS A 92 -2.80 2.98 10.19
CA LYS A 92 -2.45 2.53 11.54
C LYS A 92 -1.78 3.65 12.36
N PHE A 93 -0.94 4.47 11.74
CA PHE A 93 -0.34 5.62 12.43
C PHE A 93 -1.38 6.67 12.80
N ILE A 94 -2.37 6.94 11.93
CA ILE A 94 -3.40 7.95 12.18
C ILE A 94 -4.45 7.45 13.19
N THR A 95 -4.80 6.17 13.16
CA THR A 95 -5.81 5.55 14.02
C THR A 95 -5.29 4.28 14.70
N PRO A 96 -4.36 4.41 15.65
CA PRO A 96 -3.72 3.25 16.28
C PRO A 96 -4.71 2.30 16.96
N ASP A 97 -5.78 2.84 17.54
CA ASP A 97 -6.77 2.06 18.29
C ASP A 97 -7.84 1.40 17.41
N LYS A 98 -8.06 1.92 16.19
CA LYS A 98 -9.12 1.44 15.31
C LYS A 98 -8.64 0.31 14.38
N ILE A 99 -7.36 0.26 14.07
CA ILE A 99 -6.79 -0.71 13.12
C ILE A 99 -6.01 -1.80 13.85
N ALA A 100 -6.61 -2.97 13.95
CA ALA A 100 -6.00 -4.15 14.52
C ALA A 100 -5.25 -4.93 13.42
N LEU A 101 -4.06 -4.45 12.97
CA LEU A 101 -3.28 -5.08 11.89
C LEU A 101 -3.06 -6.57 12.10
N LYS A 102 -2.77 -6.99 13.33
CA LYS A 102 -2.56 -8.42 13.67
C LYS A 102 -3.80 -9.25 13.37
N LYS A 103 -4.99 -8.74 13.72
CA LYS A 103 -6.28 -9.42 13.46
C LYS A 103 -6.54 -9.50 11.95
N TYR A 104 -6.39 -8.39 11.22
CA TYR A 104 -6.58 -8.36 9.77
C TYR A 104 -5.62 -9.30 9.04
N PHE A 105 -4.35 -9.32 9.45
CA PHE A 105 -3.38 -10.24 8.85
C PHE A 105 -3.76 -11.71 9.08
N PHE A 106 -4.17 -12.06 10.30
CA PHE A 106 -4.58 -13.42 10.63
C PHE A 106 -5.85 -13.85 9.90
N GLU A 107 -6.85 -12.97 9.83
CA GLU A 107 -8.09 -13.23 9.10
C GLU A 107 -7.84 -13.37 7.59
N SER A 108 -7.03 -12.47 7.01
CA SER A 108 -6.66 -12.56 5.59
C SER A 108 -5.90 -13.85 5.27
N TRP A 109 -4.99 -14.28 6.14
CA TRP A 109 -4.28 -15.55 6.02
C TRP A 109 -5.24 -16.74 6.04
N THR A 110 -6.19 -16.73 6.97
CA THR A 110 -7.21 -17.80 7.08
C THR A 110 -8.08 -17.86 5.82
N VAL A 111 -8.48 -16.72 5.26
CA VAL A 111 -9.23 -16.67 4.00
C VAL A 111 -8.40 -17.18 2.83
N ALA A 112 -7.13 -16.80 2.74
CA ALA A 112 -6.23 -17.29 1.70
C ALA A 112 -6.08 -18.82 1.74
N LEU A 113 -5.91 -19.41 2.93
CA LEU A 113 -5.86 -20.86 3.07
C LEU A 113 -7.15 -21.54 2.60
N LYS A 114 -8.32 -21.01 2.95
CA LYS A 114 -9.61 -21.55 2.51
C LYS A 114 -9.76 -21.50 0.97
N ILE A 115 -9.29 -20.43 0.35
CA ILE A 115 -9.29 -20.32 -1.12
C ILE A 115 -8.37 -21.36 -1.73
N CYS A 116 -7.16 -21.54 -1.20
CA CYS A 116 -6.22 -22.57 -1.67
C CYS A 116 -6.82 -23.99 -1.53
N GLU A 117 -7.46 -24.30 -0.39
CA GLU A 117 -8.12 -25.59 -0.17
C GLU A 117 -9.29 -25.80 -1.15
N PHE A 118 -10.07 -24.77 -1.39
CA PHE A 118 -11.18 -24.81 -2.35
C PHE A 118 -10.66 -25.10 -3.77
N VAL A 119 -9.66 -24.35 -4.22
CA VAL A 119 -9.05 -24.55 -5.55
C VAL A 119 -8.44 -25.94 -5.66
N TRP A 120 -7.70 -26.40 -4.64
CA TRP A 120 -7.09 -27.72 -4.61
C TRP A 120 -8.14 -28.84 -4.73
N ARG A 121 -9.23 -28.72 -4.01
CA ARG A 121 -10.34 -29.69 -4.04
C ARG A 121 -10.95 -29.81 -5.43
N HIS A 122 -11.24 -28.66 -6.07
CA HIS A 122 -11.80 -28.66 -7.42
C HIS A 122 -10.83 -29.20 -8.48
N LEU A 123 -9.54 -28.94 -8.32
CA LEU A 123 -8.52 -29.48 -9.24
C LEU A 123 -8.40 -31.01 -9.07
N THR A 124 -8.47 -31.54 -7.86
CA THR A 124 -8.44 -32.99 -7.62
C THR A 124 -9.72 -33.68 -8.09
N GLU A 125 -10.88 -33.04 -7.97
CA GLU A 125 -12.14 -33.55 -8.53
C GLU A 125 -12.07 -33.62 -10.07
N LEU A 126 -11.56 -32.58 -10.74
CA LEU A 126 -11.35 -32.58 -12.19
C LEU A 126 -10.35 -33.63 -12.64
N TYR A 127 -9.27 -33.83 -11.91
CA TYR A 127 -8.27 -34.83 -12.21
C TYR A 127 -8.83 -36.26 -12.13
N ASN A 128 -9.73 -36.52 -11.17
CA ASN A 128 -10.37 -37.83 -10.98
C ASN A 128 -11.51 -38.12 -11.97
N LEU A 129 -11.94 -37.11 -12.75
CA LEU A 129 -12.96 -37.25 -13.80
C LEU A 129 -12.34 -37.56 -15.19
N ILE A 130 -11.04 -37.44 -15.34
CA ILE A 130 -10.26 -37.75 -16.57
C ILE A 130 -9.62 -39.12 -16.45
#